data_9278cb53a5d296bead1be9ab9b95fb37
#
_entry.id   9278cb53a5d296bead1be9ab9b95fb37
#
_cell.length_a   1.000
_cell.length_b   1.000
_cell.length_c   1.000
_cell.angle_alpha   90.00
_cell.angle_beta   90.00
_cell.angle_gamma   90.00
#
_symmetry.space_group_name_H-M   'P 1'
#
loop_
_entity.id
_entity.type
_entity.pdbx_description
1 polymer ?
#
loop_
_entity_poly.entity_id
_entity_poly.type
_entity_poly.pdbx_seq_one_letter_code
_entity_poly.pdbx_strand_id
1 'polypeptide(L)'
;MAKVLESQAISEGGFYDKYTIKDIKDRKWSIVYDGSIKCVDRNKNAASKLYSVELNSPVLAYEDIPMLQEVVRALRKAGAVTGAEYKCGIHIHISADDFDARSLRNLVNIFASKEDFLWEA
;
A
#
# COMPACT_ATOMS: atom_id res chain seq x y z
N MET A 1 -8.85 -6.42 -6.68
CA MET A 1 -8.93 -4.95 -6.48
C MET A 1 -10.00 -4.32 -7.37
N ALA A 2 -9.90 -4.36 -8.68
CA ALA A 2 -10.89 -3.74 -9.59
C ALA A 2 -12.34 -4.13 -9.27
N LYS A 3 -12.61 -5.40 -8.97
CA LYS A 3 -13.94 -5.88 -8.57
C LYS A 3 -14.44 -5.28 -7.25
N VAL A 4 -13.55 -4.98 -6.30
CA VAL A 4 -13.89 -4.35 -5.01
C VAL A 4 -14.19 -2.87 -5.20
N LEU A 5 -13.46 -2.21 -6.12
CA LEU A 5 -13.64 -0.81 -6.42
C LEU A 5 -14.73 -0.54 -7.47
N GLU A 6 -15.41 -1.61 -7.92
CA GLU A 6 -16.50 -1.55 -8.93
C GLU A 6 -16.08 -0.79 -10.21
N SER A 7 -14.83 -0.98 -10.61
CA SER A 7 -14.22 -0.24 -11.74
C SER A 7 -13.35 -1.15 -12.59
N GLN A 8 -12.88 -0.64 -13.71
CA GLN A 8 -11.96 -1.31 -14.62
C GLN A 8 -10.53 -0.83 -14.39
N ALA A 9 -9.58 -1.77 -14.44
CA ALA A 9 -8.16 -1.43 -14.42
C ALA A 9 -7.72 -0.96 -15.81
N ILE A 10 -7.03 0.16 -15.87
CA ILE A 10 -6.43 0.71 -17.09
C ILE A 10 -4.91 0.50 -16.98
N SER A 11 -4.33 -0.16 -18.00
CA SER A 11 -2.88 -0.23 -18.14
C SER A 11 -2.38 1.07 -18.79
N GLU A 12 -1.45 1.74 -18.13
CA GLU A 12 -0.86 2.99 -18.65
C GLU A 12 0.39 2.72 -19.50
N GLY A 13 0.70 1.44 -19.81
CA GLY A 13 1.81 1.02 -20.67
C GLY A 13 3.17 1.65 -20.37
N GLY A 14 4.25 0.97 -20.68
CA GLY A 14 5.60 1.50 -20.47
C GLY A 14 6.59 0.41 -20.09
N PHE A 15 7.84 0.78 -19.85
CA PHE A 15 8.88 -0.15 -19.42
C PHE A 15 8.57 -0.79 -18.05
N TYR A 16 7.78 -0.07 -17.23
CA TYR A 16 7.21 -0.56 -15.97
C TYR A 16 5.70 -0.41 -16.05
N ASP A 17 5.00 -1.53 -16.19
CA ASP A 17 3.54 -1.55 -16.25
C ASP A 17 2.94 -0.90 -14.99
N LYS A 18 2.15 0.12 -15.21
CA LYS A 18 1.36 0.77 -14.18
C LYS A 18 -0.10 0.52 -14.47
N TYR A 19 -0.81 0.01 -13.50
CA TYR A 19 -2.25 -0.17 -13.56
C TYR A 19 -2.94 0.86 -12.67
N THR A 20 -3.90 1.55 -13.25
CA THR A 20 -4.70 2.55 -12.54
C THR A 20 -6.14 2.07 -12.45
N ILE A 21 -6.75 2.29 -11.32
CA ILE A 21 -8.14 1.96 -11.05
C ILE A 21 -8.76 3.14 -10.31
N LYS A 22 -9.93 3.61 -10.77
CA LYS A 22 -10.69 4.61 -10.04
C LYS A 22 -11.68 3.95 -9.09
N ASP A 23 -11.90 4.53 -7.94
CA ASP A 23 -12.96 4.12 -7.02
C ASP A 23 -14.27 4.85 -7.32
N ILE A 24 -15.31 4.56 -6.55
CA ILE A 24 -16.64 5.18 -6.70
C ILE A 24 -16.65 6.69 -6.50
N LYS A 25 -15.60 7.25 -5.85
CA LYS A 25 -15.40 8.69 -5.67
C LYS A 25 -14.48 9.29 -6.74
N ASP A 26 -14.24 8.57 -7.84
CA ASP A 26 -13.33 8.93 -8.95
C ASP A 26 -11.86 9.15 -8.52
N ARG A 27 -11.46 8.67 -7.35
CA ARG A 27 -10.10 8.77 -6.84
C ARG A 27 -9.24 7.65 -7.44
N LYS A 28 -7.99 7.98 -7.72
CA LYS A 28 -7.05 7.13 -8.45
C LYS A 28 -6.26 6.22 -7.49
N TRP A 29 -6.45 4.92 -7.62
CA TRP A 29 -5.59 3.88 -7.06
C TRP A 29 -4.59 3.43 -8.11
N SER A 30 -3.39 3.08 -7.73
CA SER A 30 -2.41 2.54 -8.69
C SER A 30 -1.67 1.33 -8.14
N ILE A 31 -1.34 0.42 -9.05
CA ILE A 31 -0.41 -0.67 -8.81
C ILE A 31 0.80 -0.38 -9.70
N VAL A 32 1.95 -0.23 -9.08
CA VAL A 32 3.20 0.09 -9.76
C VAL A 32 4.24 -1.01 -9.51
N TYR A 33 5.14 -1.18 -10.45
CA TYR A 33 6.28 -2.07 -10.26
C TYR A 33 7.23 -1.49 -9.19
N ASP A 34 7.71 -2.36 -8.30
CA ASP A 34 8.75 -2.03 -7.33
C ASP A 34 9.87 -3.08 -7.38
N GLY A 35 10.99 -2.72 -8.01
CA GLY A 35 12.14 -3.61 -8.19
C GLY A 35 12.91 -3.95 -6.91
N SER A 36 12.63 -3.30 -5.80
CA SER A 36 13.25 -3.57 -4.49
C SER A 36 12.64 -4.79 -3.80
N ILE A 37 11.39 -5.13 -4.15
CA ILE A 37 10.66 -6.26 -3.57
C ILE A 37 11.27 -7.59 -4.00
N LYS A 38 11.42 -8.50 -3.05
CA LYS A 38 11.88 -9.87 -3.30
C LYS A 38 10.68 -10.77 -3.61
N CYS A 39 10.50 -11.12 -4.89
CA CYS A 39 9.45 -12.04 -5.30
C CYS A 39 9.87 -13.50 -5.17
N VAL A 40 8.97 -14.30 -4.62
CA VAL A 40 9.10 -15.74 -4.52
C VAL A 40 7.80 -16.44 -4.93
N ASP A 41 7.91 -17.66 -5.43
CA ASP A 41 6.79 -18.54 -5.69
C ASP A 41 6.29 -19.21 -4.39
N ARG A 42 5.26 -20.07 -4.51
CA ARG A 42 4.71 -20.82 -3.37
C ARG A 42 5.71 -21.77 -2.72
N ASN A 43 6.77 -22.16 -3.45
CA ASN A 43 7.84 -23.05 -2.98
C ASN A 43 9.05 -22.25 -2.47
N LYS A 44 8.93 -20.94 -2.33
CA LYS A 44 9.99 -20.00 -1.92
C LYS A 44 11.16 -19.88 -2.93
N ASN A 45 10.99 -20.34 -4.17
CA ASN A 45 11.94 -20.09 -5.23
C ASN A 45 11.77 -18.67 -5.79
N ALA A 46 12.82 -18.13 -6.40
CA ALA A 46 12.74 -16.83 -7.04
C ALA A 46 11.65 -16.82 -8.14
N ALA A 47 10.73 -15.89 -8.04
CA ALA A 47 9.64 -15.70 -9.00
C ALA A 47 9.94 -14.52 -9.94
N SER A 48 9.13 -14.37 -10.98
CA SER A 48 9.25 -13.24 -11.90
C SER A 48 9.07 -11.91 -11.17
N LYS A 49 9.95 -10.97 -11.45
CA LYS A 49 9.85 -9.60 -10.93
C LYS A 49 8.58 -8.86 -11.37
N LEU A 50 7.84 -9.36 -12.35
CA LEU A 50 6.53 -8.83 -12.73
C LEU A 50 5.49 -8.90 -11.59
N TYR A 51 5.74 -9.76 -10.58
CA TYR A 51 4.90 -9.83 -9.38
C TYR A 51 5.37 -8.90 -8.26
N SER A 52 6.46 -8.14 -8.47
CA SER A 52 6.99 -7.12 -7.58
C SER A 52 6.17 -5.84 -7.71
N VAL A 53 5.15 -5.66 -6.90
CA VAL A 53 4.24 -4.54 -7.05
C VAL A 53 3.98 -3.82 -5.73
N GLU A 54 3.84 -2.52 -5.83
CA GLU A 54 3.37 -1.63 -4.77
C GLU A 54 1.96 -1.15 -5.09
N LEU A 55 1.08 -1.22 -4.10
CA LEU A 55 -0.25 -0.64 -4.17
C LEU A 55 -0.24 0.76 -3.54
N ASN A 56 -0.57 1.77 -4.33
CA ASN A 56 -0.73 3.14 -3.86
C ASN A 56 -2.21 3.51 -3.80
N SER A 57 -2.68 3.92 -2.63
CA SER A 57 -4.01 4.47 -2.44
C SER A 57 -4.05 5.95 -2.82
N PRO A 58 -5.22 6.51 -3.15
CA PRO A 58 -5.42 7.96 -3.06
C PRO A 58 -5.37 8.43 -1.60
N VAL A 59 -5.50 9.73 -1.39
CA VAL A 59 -5.75 10.27 -0.05
C VAL A 59 -7.07 9.69 0.47
N LEU A 60 -7.00 9.05 1.63
CA LEU A 60 -8.12 8.39 2.29
C LEU A 60 -8.49 9.16 3.56
N ALA A 61 -9.78 9.19 3.88
CA ALA A 61 -10.29 9.64 5.16
C ALA A 61 -10.61 8.43 6.05
N TYR A 62 -10.94 8.68 7.30
CA TYR A 62 -11.25 7.61 8.26
C TYR A 62 -12.41 6.71 7.79
N GLU A 63 -13.40 7.29 7.14
CA GLU A 63 -14.58 6.60 6.59
C GLU A 63 -14.21 5.63 5.46
N ASP A 64 -13.04 5.77 4.85
CA ASP A 64 -12.58 4.91 3.76
C ASP A 64 -11.89 3.61 4.28
N ILE A 65 -11.65 3.49 5.58
CA ILE A 65 -10.98 2.32 6.17
C ILE A 65 -11.68 0.99 5.82
N PRO A 66 -13.02 0.86 5.87
CA PRO A 66 -13.67 -0.38 5.46
C PRO A 66 -13.38 -0.78 4.02
N MET A 67 -13.37 0.19 3.10
CA MET A 67 -13.02 -0.04 1.69
C MET A 67 -11.56 -0.49 1.53
N LEU A 68 -10.63 0.17 2.23
CA LEU A 68 -9.21 -0.21 2.24
C LEU A 68 -9.05 -1.66 2.72
N GLN A 69 -9.74 -2.05 3.78
CA GLN A 69 -9.72 -3.43 4.30
C GLN A 69 -10.21 -4.44 3.26
N GLU A 70 -11.27 -4.14 2.51
CA GLU A 70 -11.76 -5.01 1.45
C GLU A 70 -10.75 -5.15 0.30
N VAL A 71 -10.10 -4.06 -0.10
CA VAL A 71 -9.02 -4.09 -1.09
C VAL A 71 -7.89 -5.00 -0.64
N VAL A 72 -7.41 -4.84 0.60
CA VAL A 72 -6.34 -5.68 1.17
C VAL A 72 -6.77 -7.14 1.26
N ARG A 73 -8.00 -7.43 1.71
CA ARG A 73 -8.53 -8.81 1.73
C ARG A 73 -8.57 -9.44 0.33
N ALA A 74 -8.98 -8.66 -0.68
CA ALA A 74 -9.01 -9.15 -2.06
C ALA A 74 -7.60 -9.46 -2.59
N LEU A 75 -6.61 -8.65 -2.28
CA LEU A 75 -5.22 -8.89 -2.64
C LEU A 75 -4.68 -10.16 -1.96
N ARG A 76 -4.91 -10.32 -0.66
CA ARG A 76 -4.51 -11.54 0.07
C ARG A 76 -5.16 -12.79 -0.48
N LYS A 77 -6.45 -12.76 -0.80
CA LYS A 77 -7.17 -13.87 -1.46
C LYS A 77 -6.57 -14.21 -2.83
N ALA A 78 -6.05 -13.21 -3.55
CA ALA A 78 -5.36 -13.41 -4.82
C ALA A 78 -3.94 -13.96 -4.67
N GLY A 79 -3.44 -14.11 -3.44
CA GLY A 79 -2.12 -14.68 -3.15
C GLY A 79 -1.02 -13.64 -2.90
N ALA A 80 -1.37 -12.36 -2.75
CA ALA A 80 -0.39 -11.35 -2.38
C ALA A 80 0.12 -11.60 -0.94
N VAL A 81 1.42 -11.48 -0.76
CA VAL A 81 2.12 -11.60 0.52
C VAL A 81 2.95 -10.35 0.79
N THR A 82 3.12 -10.03 2.05
CA THR A 82 3.99 -8.94 2.52
C THR A 82 4.87 -9.46 3.65
N GLY A 83 5.90 -8.72 4.01
CA GLY A 83 6.75 -9.04 5.14
C GLY A 83 8.19 -8.60 4.91
N ALA A 84 8.92 -8.44 6.00
CA ALA A 84 10.33 -8.01 5.96
C ALA A 84 11.21 -8.96 5.14
N GLU A 85 10.91 -10.26 5.14
CA GLU A 85 11.60 -11.29 4.37
C GLU A 85 11.49 -11.07 2.86
N TYR A 86 10.42 -10.40 2.40
CA TYR A 86 10.18 -10.01 1.00
C TYR A 86 10.61 -8.58 0.70
N LYS A 87 11.15 -7.86 1.68
CA LYS A 87 11.44 -6.43 1.61
C LYS A 87 10.19 -5.60 1.27
N CYS A 88 9.06 -6.01 1.81
CA CYS A 88 7.79 -5.29 1.69
C CYS A 88 7.45 -4.62 3.01
N GLY A 89 6.98 -3.39 2.95
CA GLY A 89 6.52 -2.61 4.09
C GLY A 89 5.17 -1.95 3.81
N ILE A 90 4.64 -1.30 4.84
CA ILE A 90 3.48 -0.42 4.73
C ILE A 90 3.97 1.01 4.95
N HIS A 91 3.72 1.87 3.98
CA HIS A 91 4.00 3.29 4.09
C HIS A 91 2.69 4.03 4.34
N ILE A 92 2.65 4.87 5.39
CA ILE A 92 1.51 5.70 5.71
C ILE A 92 1.96 7.15 5.65
N HIS A 93 1.41 7.90 4.69
CA HIS A 93 1.65 9.31 4.53
C HIS A 93 0.51 10.09 5.16
N ILE A 94 0.83 10.99 6.08
CA ILE A 94 -0.13 11.86 6.75
C ILE A 94 0.24 13.30 6.40
N SER A 95 -0.74 14.14 5.99
CA SER A 95 -0.49 15.56 5.78
C SER A 95 -0.05 16.21 7.10
N ALA A 96 0.94 17.06 7.00
CA ALA A 96 1.45 17.85 8.11
C ALA A 96 1.29 19.37 7.87
N ASP A 97 0.41 19.75 6.93
CA ASP A 97 0.24 21.14 6.52
C ASP A 97 -0.17 22.06 7.70
N ASP A 98 -0.96 21.51 8.64
CA ASP A 98 -1.42 22.22 9.83
C ASP A 98 -0.51 22.04 11.06
N PHE A 99 0.64 21.36 10.90
CA PHE A 99 1.54 21.07 12.01
C PHE A 99 2.51 22.22 12.25
N ASP A 100 2.48 22.76 13.45
CA ASP A 100 3.52 23.64 13.96
C ASP A 100 4.69 22.84 14.59
N ALA A 101 5.75 23.53 14.98
CA ALA A 101 6.92 22.89 15.60
C ALA A 101 6.58 22.13 16.90
N ARG A 102 5.56 22.56 17.64
CA ARG A 102 5.10 21.88 18.85
C ARG A 102 4.38 20.58 18.51
N SER A 103 3.50 20.59 17.52
CA SER A 103 2.77 19.43 17.02
C SER A 103 3.74 18.38 16.50
N LEU A 104 4.72 18.78 15.68
CA LEU A 104 5.76 17.89 15.16
C LEU A 104 6.58 17.25 16.29
N ARG A 105 7.02 18.04 17.26
CA ARG A 105 7.75 17.52 18.42
C ARG A 105 6.91 16.51 19.21
N ASN A 106 5.63 16.80 19.43
CA ASN A 106 4.72 15.90 20.15
C ASN A 106 4.53 14.60 19.39
N LEU A 107 4.37 14.66 18.06
CA LEU A 107 4.29 13.49 17.19
C LEU A 107 5.52 12.60 17.32
N VAL A 108 6.72 13.18 17.19
CA VAL A 108 7.99 12.44 17.34
C VAL A 108 8.09 11.79 18.73
N ASN A 109 7.73 12.51 19.80
CA ASN A 109 7.75 11.97 21.15
C ASN A 109 6.77 10.81 21.34
N ILE A 110 5.56 10.89 20.74
CA ILE A 110 4.59 9.78 20.77
C ILE A 110 5.17 8.56 20.08
N PHE A 111 5.69 8.72 18.86
CA PHE A 111 6.28 7.60 18.12
C PHE A 111 7.46 7.00 18.88
N ALA A 112 8.41 7.81 19.36
CA ALA A 112 9.57 7.33 20.12
C ALA A 112 9.17 6.60 21.41
N SER A 113 8.09 7.04 22.09
CA SER A 113 7.61 6.42 23.33
C SER A 113 6.76 5.16 23.11
N LYS A 114 6.32 4.91 21.87
CA LYS A 114 5.43 3.80 21.48
C LYS A 114 6.03 2.90 20.40
N GLU A 115 7.32 3.03 20.16
CA GLU A 115 8.00 2.32 19.08
C GLU A 115 7.81 0.80 19.19
N ASP A 116 7.98 0.23 20.38
CA ASP A 116 7.80 -1.19 20.62
C ASP A 116 6.38 -1.66 20.24
N PHE A 117 5.37 -0.88 20.62
CA PHE A 117 3.99 -1.20 20.28
C PHE A 117 3.73 -1.18 18.75
N LEU A 118 4.37 -0.25 18.04
CA LEU A 118 4.24 -0.15 16.58
C LEU A 118 4.96 -1.29 15.85
N TRP A 119 6.03 -1.83 16.44
CA TRP A 119 6.74 -2.99 15.88
C TRP A 119 6.01 -4.31 16.09
N GLU A 120 5.21 -4.42 17.15
CA GLU A 120 4.45 -5.62 17.49
C GLU A 120 3.08 -5.71 16.79
N ALA A 121 2.59 -4.59 16.23
CA ALA A 121 1.29 -4.52 15.55
C ALA A 121 1.36 -5.06 14.12
#